data_12fb0783abac6b5167ef5e3de1e3712a
#
_entry.id   12fb0783abac6b5167ef5e3de1e3712a
#
_cell.length_a   1.000
_cell.length_b   1.000
_cell.length_c   1.000
_cell.angle_alpha   90.00
_cell.angle_beta   90.00
_cell.angle_gamma   90.00
#
_symmetry.space_group_name_H-M   'P 1'
#
loop_
_entity.id
_entity.type
_entity.pdbx_description
1 polymer ?
#
loop_
_entity_poly.entity_id
_entity_poly.type
_entity_poly.pdbx_seq_one_letter_code
_entity_poly.pdbx_strand_id
1 'polypeptide(L)'
;MAKVGFMSLGCPKNLVDSEVMLGHLKLKGYTITHRMEEAEILVVNTCGFIESAKAESIEAILEAASMKQKGACRKLVVAGCMVERYREQLLADMPEIDACLGTRDIEHIAEVIGADDRLFEPERDPAYLYDEHSPRLLTSPGASAYLKISEGCDHACAFCAIPSIRGPQRSRTPESIEAEARQLVAQGILEVNLVGQDTTDYGRDFGDPDALEKLVRRLGTVEGLRWFRIHYSYPNRLTDGLLRAMAETGNCVKYLDLPLQHADARVLKTMARGGGRSTFMKLLGKVRRTVPGVFVRSNFIVGFPSETEASFADLRDFVEEARFEHVGVFTYSPEEGTPAFGLGDPVPERTKQKRKRILMELQQKISRAKNRALEGQVLEVLVEGRHEETELIFKGRHQGQAPEVDGGVLIVGGEPEENTLQPVRITKGHAYDLVGEVVEGGTEAAVRAFEARRRTGGAGHA
;
A
#
# COMPACT_ATOMS: atom_id res chain seq x y z
N MET A 1 8.96 -22.17 25.71
CA MET A 1 8.77 -21.83 24.30
C MET A 1 9.55 -20.56 24.01
N ALA A 2 10.30 -20.52 22.91
CA ALA A 2 11.13 -19.36 22.61
C ALA A 2 10.29 -18.13 22.25
N LYS A 3 10.74 -16.95 22.70
CA LYS A 3 10.12 -15.67 22.37
C LYS A 3 10.65 -15.18 21.03
N VAL A 4 9.77 -14.80 20.12
CA VAL A 4 10.10 -14.25 18.79
C VAL A 4 9.69 -12.79 18.76
N GLY A 5 10.65 -11.91 18.48
CA GLY A 5 10.44 -10.52 18.11
C GLY A 5 10.43 -10.37 16.59
N PHE A 6 9.58 -9.50 16.06
CA PHE A 6 9.38 -9.37 14.63
C PHE A 6 9.41 -7.90 14.19
N MET A 7 10.30 -7.56 13.25
CA MET A 7 10.41 -6.25 12.64
C MET A 7 9.94 -6.35 11.18
N SER A 8 8.87 -5.65 10.82
CA SER A 8 8.31 -5.65 9.46
C SER A 8 8.58 -4.32 8.78
N LEU A 9 9.29 -4.33 7.66
CA LEU A 9 9.62 -3.16 6.88
C LEU A 9 8.97 -3.20 5.50
N GLY A 10 8.86 -2.03 4.87
CA GLY A 10 8.48 -1.89 3.48
C GLY A 10 6.98 -1.69 3.27
N CYS A 11 6.37 -2.45 2.37
CA CYS A 11 5.04 -2.18 1.83
C CYS A 11 3.95 -3.09 2.44
N PRO A 12 2.66 -2.78 2.22
CA PRO A 12 1.54 -3.61 2.70
C PRO A 12 1.59 -5.09 2.29
N LYS A 13 2.18 -5.42 1.13
CA LYS A 13 2.37 -6.83 0.75
C LYS A 13 3.34 -7.54 1.67
N ASN A 14 4.42 -6.85 2.05
CA ASN A 14 5.40 -7.37 2.99
C ASN A 14 4.83 -7.50 4.41
N LEU A 15 3.92 -6.58 4.79
CA LEU A 15 3.20 -6.68 6.05
C LEU A 15 2.31 -7.94 6.10
N VAL A 16 1.54 -8.22 5.04
CA VAL A 16 0.75 -9.46 4.95
C VAL A 16 1.65 -10.69 5.05
N ASP A 17 2.81 -10.70 4.38
CA ASP A 17 3.79 -11.79 4.50
C ASP A 17 4.27 -11.95 5.96
N SER A 18 4.52 -10.85 6.67
CA SER A 18 4.88 -10.86 8.10
C SER A 18 3.78 -11.47 8.96
N GLU A 19 2.54 -11.10 8.75
CA GLU A 19 1.38 -11.59 9.50
C GLU A 19 1.14 -13.09 9.28
N VAL A 20 1.40 -13.59 8.05
CA VAL A 20 1.37 -15.02 7.74
C VAL A 20 2.51 -15.76 8.45
N MET A 21 3.75 -15.24 8.38
CA MET A 21 4.88 -15.82 9.12
C MET A 21 4.61 -15.89 10.62
N LEU A 22 4.06 -14.83 11.21
CA LEU A 22 3.67 -14.79 12.62
C LEU A 22 2.58 -15.81 12.97
N GLY A 23 1.63 -16.03 12.07
CA GLY A 23 0.61 -17.07 12.19
C GLY A 23 1.22 -18.47 12.24
N HIS A 24 2.13 -18.78 11.32
CA HIS A 24 2.86 -20.07 11.32
C HIS A 24 3.67 -20.28 12.60
N LEU A 25 4.38 -19.24 13.07
CA LEU A 25 5.14 -19.30 14.32
C LEU A 25 4.24 -19.58 15.53
N LYS A 26 3.10 -18.90 15.61
CA LYS A 26 2.13 -19.10 16.69
C LYS A 26 1.57 -20.52 16.69
N LEU A 27 1.24 -21.08 15.52
CA LEU A 27 0.78 -22.48 15.39
C LEU A 27 1.84 -23.50 15.85
N LYS A 28 3.13 -23.20 15.63
CA LYS A 28 4.24 -24.04 16.09
C LYS A 28 4.62 -23.81 17.55
N GLY A 29 3.85 -22.97 18.28
CA GLY A 29 4.00 -22.76 19.70
C GLY A 29 5.01 -21.71 20.12
N TYR A 30 5.52 -20.88 19.21
CA TYR A 30 6.35 -19.74 19.56
C TYR A 30 5.52 -18.66 20.25
N THR A 31 6.14 -17.94 21.19
CA THR A 31 5.54 -16.78 21.85
C THR A 31 5.99 -15.51 21.12
N ILE A 32 5.04 -14.73 20.60
CA ILE A 32 5.35 -13.46 19.93
C ILE A 32 5.49 -12.36 21.01
N THR A 33 6.54 -11.54 20.91
CA THR A 33 6.78 -10.42 21.82
C THR A 33 7.00 -9.13 21.04
N HIS A 34 6.46 -8.01 21.57
CA HIS A 34 6.74 -6.67 21.06
C HIS A 34 7.99 -6.05 21.71
N ARG A 35 8.54 -6.69 22.76
CA ARG A 35 9.77 -6.26 23.43
C ARG A 35 10.95 -6.96 22.79
N MET A 36 11.64 -6.27 21.89
CA MET A 36 12.73 -6.86 21.11
C MET A 36 13.91 -7.31 22.02
N GLU A 37 14.12 -6.63 23.12
CA GLU A 37 15.12 -6.96 24.12
C GLU A 37 14.87 -8.29 24.86
N GLU A 38 13.61 -8.75 24.91
CA GLU A 38 13.22 -10.04 25.51
C GLU A 38 13.20 -11.19 24.49
N ALA A 39 13.34 -10.88 23.19
CA ALA A 39 13.24 -11.88 22.14
C ALA A 39 14.47 -12.79 22.09
N GLU A 40 14.26 -14.10 22.11
CA GLU A 40 15.29 -15.10 21.89
C GLU A 40 15.62 -15.30 20.41
N ILE A 41 14.65 -14.97 19.55
CA ILE A 41 14.74 -15.02 18.10
C ILE A 41 14.24 -13.69 17.56
N LEU A 42 15.02 -13.05 16.70
CA LEU A 42 14.61 -11.86 15.99
C LEU A 42 14.42 -12.16 14.50
N VAL A 43 13.29 -11.74 13.96
CA VAL A 43 12.99 -11.84 12.52
C VAL A 43 12.86 -10.43 11.97
N VAL A 44 13.67 -10.10 10.94
CA VAL A 44 13.59 -8.82 10.22
C VAL A 44 13.08 -9.09 8.81
N ASN A 45 11.82 -8.74 8.54
CA ASN A 45 11.24 -8.83 7.20
C ASN A 45 11.55 -7.56 6.42
N THR A 46 12.38 -7.67 5.40
CA THR A 46 13.09 -6.57 4.73
C THR A 46 12.45 -6.16 3.41
N CYS A 47 12.68 -4.91 3.02
CA CYS A 47 12.39 -4.38 1.69
C CYS A 47 13.68 -4.25 0.87
N GLY A 48 13.68 -4.77 -0.35
CA GLY A 48 14.82 -4.70 -1.28
C GLY A 48 14.48 -3.95 -2.58
N PHE A 49 13.46 -3.08 -2.58
CA PHE A 49 12.92 -2.53 -3.82
C PHE A 49 13.71 -1.33 -4.35
N ILE A 50 14.04 -0.36 -3.51
CA ILE A 50 14.81 0.84 -3.86
C ILE A 50 15.92 1.09 -2.84
N GLU A 51 16.92 1.88 -3.21
CA GLU A 51 18.13 2.12 -2.39
C GLU A 51 17.79 2.58 -0.96
N SER A 52 16.86 3.53 -0.79
CA SER A 52 16.48 4.01 0.54
C SER A 52 15.85 2.91 1.41
N ALA A 53 15.06 2.02 0.82
CA ALA A 53 14.46 0.89 1.54
C ALA A 53 15.48 -0.21 1.85
N LYS A 54 16.51 -0.37 1.00
CA LYS A 54 17.66 -1.25 1.28
C LYS A 54 18.46 -0.72 2.47
N ALA A 55 18.76 0.59 2.48
CA ALA A 55 19.45 1.23 3.59
C ALA A 55 18.71 1.05 4.92
N GLU A 56 17.41 1.32 4.95
CA GLU A 56 16.53 1.09 6.11
C GLU A 56 16.58 -0.38 6.57
N SER A 57 16.54 -1.31 5.63
CA SER A 57 16.60 -2.75 5.93
C SER A 57 17.93 -3.17 6.53
N ILE A 58 19.05 -2.64 6.00
CA ILE A 58 20.39 -2.90 6.55
C ILE A 58 20.49 -2.33 7.98
N GLU A 59 20.01 -1.13 8.21
CA GLU A 59 20.02 -0.48 9.52
C GLU A 59 19.24 -1.30 10.56
N ALA A 60 18.04 -1.78 10.20
CA ALA A 60 17.25 -2.66 11.05
C ALA A 60 17.93 -4.02 11.34
N ILE A 61 18.61 -4.61 10.35
CA ILE A 61 19.38 -5.84 10.56
C ILE A 61 20.52 -5.59 11.55
N LEU A 62 21.27 -4.49 11.40
CA LEU A 62 22.38 -4.15 12.30
C LEU A 62 21.88 -3.84 13.71
N GLU A 63 20.73 -3.17 13.86
CA GLU A 63 20.10 -2.96 15.16
C GLU A 63 19.74 -4.30 15.81
N ALA A 64 19.05 -5.20 15.09
CA ALA A 64 18.70 -6.53 15.56
C ALA A 64 19.97 -7.36 15.91
N ALA A 65 21.02 -7.27 15.10
CA ALA A 65 22.30 -7.94 15.37
C ALA A 65 22.96 -7.44 16.68
N SER A 66 22.82 -6.16 16.99
CA SER A 66 23.33 -5.59 18.26
C SER A 66 22.66 -6.21 19.48
N MET A 67 21.42 -6.68 19.36
CA MET A 67 20.68 -7.33 20.44
C MET A 67 21.19 -8.76 20.74
N LYS A 68 21.88 -9.42 19.79
CA LYS A 68 22.60 -10.69 20.07
C LYS A 68 23.75 -10.51 21.05
N GLN A 69 24.36 -9.33 21.07
CA GLN A 69 25.49 -9.02 21.97
C GLN A 69 25.04 -8.52 23.34
N LYS A 70 23.87 -7.88 23.41
CA LYS A 70 23.40 -7.15 24.60
C LYS A 70 22.14 -7.73 25.23
N GLY A 71 21.38 -8.56 24.53
CA GLY A 71 20.07 -9.05 24.92
C GLY A 71 19.93 -10.58 25.01
N ALA A 72 18.69 -11.05 24.97
CA ALA A 72 18.35 -12.47 25.02
C ALA A 72 18.46 -13.14 23.64
N CYS A 73 18.63 -12.38 22.56
CA CYS A 73 18.60 -12.89 21.19
C CYS A 73 19.75 -13.87 20.91
N ARG A 74 19.40 -15.04 20.46
CA ARG A 74 20.35 -16.12 20.06
C ARG A 74 20.35 -16.37 18.57
N LYS A 75 19.26 -16.03 17.88
CA LYS A 75 19.09 -16.27 16.44
C LYS A 75 18.49 -15.06 15.75
N LEU A 76 19.17 -14.59 14.71
CA LEU A 76 18.70 -13.51 13.83
C LEU A 76 18.33 -14.10 12.47
N VAL A 77 17.07 -13.98 12.08
CA VAL A 77 16.54 -14.40 10.79
C VAL A 77 16.21 -13.17 9.96
N VAL A 78 16.72 -13.11 8.75
CA VAL A 78 16.38 -12.04 7.79
C VAL A 78 15.45 -12.61 6.73
N ALA A 79 14.33 -11.95 6.48
CA ALA A 79 13.31 -12.41 5.53
C ALA A 79 13.00 -11.33 4.49
N GLY A 80 12.26 -11.69 3.44
CA GLY A 80 11.60 -10.76 2.54
C GLY A 80 12.36 -10.42 1.26
N CYS A 81 12.00 -9.27 0.67
CA CYS A 81 12.41 -8.89 -0.69
C CYS A 81 13.94 -8.72 -0.83
N MET A 82 14.63 -8.26 0.21
CA MET A 82 16.07 -8.08 0.16
C MET A 82 16.80 -9.43 0.09
N VAL A 83 16.31 -10.43 0.84
CA VAL A 83 16.84 -11.79 0.79
C VAL A 83 16.62 -12.41 -0.60
N GLU A 84 15.47 -12.20 -1.21
CA GLU A 84 15.21 -12.73 -2.55
C GLU A 84 16.17 -12.19 -3.61
N ARG A 85 16.65 -10.94 -3.45
CA ARG A 85 17.60 -10.30 -4.37
C ARG A 85 19.08 -10.59 -4.06
N TYR A 86 19.44 -10.66 -2.78
CA TYR A 86 20.82 -10.51 -2.33
C TYR A 86 21.24 -11.54 -1.28
N ARG A 87 20.58 -12.72 -1.23
CA ARG A 87 20.82 -13.74 -0.18
C ARG A 87 22.31 -14.05 0.04
N GLU A 88 23.02 -14.41 -1.03
CA GLU A 88 24.44 -14.80 -0.93
C GLU A 88 25.31 -13.64 -0.43
N GLN A 89 25.06 -12.44 -0.95
CA GLN A 89 25.78 -11.24 -0.54
C GLN A 89 25.50 -10.88 0.91
N LEU A 90 24.22 -10.91 1.34
CA LEU A 90 23.85 -10.65 2.73
C LEU A 90 24.54 -11.62 3.69
N LEU A 91 24.59 -12.91 3.36
CA LEU A 91 25.25 -13.91 4.19
C LEU A 91 26.78 -13.76 4.20
N ALA A 92 27.38 -13.23 3.12
CA ALA A 92 28.81 -12.96 3.05
C ALA A 92 29.19 -11.70 3.83
N ASP A 93 28.42 -10.61 3.66
CA ASP A 93 28.74 -9.29 4.21
C ASP A 93 28.29 -9.12 5.66
N MET A 94 27.28 -9.88 6.11
CA MET A 94 26.68 -9.79 7.44
C MET A 94 26.73 -11.14 8.18
N PRO A 95 27.87 -11.46 8.81
CA PRO A 95 28.06 -12.75 9.52
C PRO A 95 27.13 -12.92 10.74
N GLU A 96 26.48 -11.86 11.22
CA GLU A 96 25.53 -11.87 12.33
C GLU A 96 24.20 -12.55 11.98
N ILE A 97 23.88 -12.66 10.70
CA ILE A 97 22.63 -13.31 10.22
C ILE A 97 22.80 -14.82 10.36
N ASP A 98 21.88 -15.45 11.07
CA ASP A 98 21.89 -16.90 11.30
C ASP A 98 21.07 -17.68 10.26
N ALA A 99 20.07 -17.05 9.65
CA ALA A 99 19.26 -17.68 8.60
C ALA A 99 18.58 -16.63 7.69
N CYS A 100 18.28 -17.04 6.46
CA CYS A 100 17.61 -16.22 5.47
C CYS A 100 16.35 -16.91 4.91
N LEU A 101 15.27 -16.12 4.69
CA LEU A 101 13.99 -16.59 4.15
C LEU A 101 13.53 -15.69 2.99
N GLY A 102 13.37 -16.26 1.81
CA GLY A 102 12.86 -15.54 0.63
C GLY A 102 11.36 -15.21 0.72
N THR A 103 10.88 -14.41 -0.23
CA THR A 103 9.46 -14.01 -0.29
C THR A 103 8.51 -15.15 -0.67
N ARG A 104 9.05 -16.23 -1.22
CA ARG A 104 8.29 -17.41 -1.66
C ARG A 104 8.29 -18.54 -0.63
N ASP A 105 9.00 -18.35 0.47
CA ASP A 105 9.25 -19.39 1.47
C ASP A 105 8.62 -19.04 2.83
N ILE A 106 7.72 -18.06 2.88
CA ILE A 106 7.21 -17.47 4.14
C ILE A 106 6.51 -18.49 5.05
N GLU A 107 5.92 -19.56 4.48
CA GLU A 107 5.28 -20.65 5.22
C GLU A 107 6.30 -21.51 5.99
N HIS A 108 7.56 -21.55 5.53
CA HIS A 108 8.63 -22.32 6.13
C HIS A 108 9.40 -21.58 7.23
N ILE A 109 8.91 -20.44 7.69
CA ILE A 109 9.60 -19.63 8.73
C ILE A 109 9.96 -20.44 9.99
N ALA A 110 9.09 -21.35 10.42
CA ALA A 110 9.34 -22.17 11.60
C ALA A 110 10.44 -23.22 11.37
N GLU A 111 10.56 -23.74 10.17
CA GLU A 111 11.61 -24.68 9.77
C GLU A 111 12.97 -23.97 9.72
N VAL A 112 12.99 -22.78 9.09
CA VAL A 112 14.20 -21.92 9.02
C VAL A 112 14.68 -21.52 10.41
N ILE A 113 13.76 -21.21 11.32
CA ILE A 113 14.10 -20.93 12.73
C ILE A 113 14.67 -22.16 13.43
N GLY A 114 14.13 -23.33 13.16
CA GLY A 114 14.54 -24.59 13.77
C GLY A 114 15.82 -25.21 13.20
N ALA A 115 16.26 -24.78 12.01
CA ALA A 115 17.45 -25.30 11.35
C ALA A 115 18.73 -24.73 11.98
N ASP A 116 19.76 -25.56 12.13
CA ASP A 116 21.09 -25.14 12.56
C ASP A 116 21.98 -24.66 11.39
N ASP A 117 21.60 -25.01 10.17
CA ASP A 117 22.32 -24.63 8.96
C ASP A 117 21.95 -23.21 8.51
N ARG A 118 22.92 -22.35 8.46
CA ARG A 118 22.79 -20.95 7.98
C ARG A 118 22.37 -20.86 6.50
N LEU A 119 22.73 -21.86 5.71
CA LEU A 119 22.39 -21.99 4.29
C LEU A 119 21.12 -22.81 4.05
N PHE A 120 20.38 -23.15 5.11
CA PHE A 120 19.14 -23.93 4.97
C PHE A 120 18.20 -23.28 3.96
N GLU A 121 17.82 -24.03 2.95
CA GLU A 121 16.81 -23.67 1.96
C GLU A 121 15.67 -24.67 2.06
N PRO A 122 14.44 -24.21 2.35
CA PRO A 122 13.28 -25.09 2.36
C PRO A 122 12.97 -25.60 0.94
N GLU A 123 12.32 -26.75 0.86
CA GLU A 123 11.76 -27.22 -0.41
C GLU A 123 10.65 -26.28 -0.87
N ARG A 124 10.84 -25.63 -2.02
CA ARG A 124 9.95 -24.61 -2.54
C ARG A 124 8.80 -25.23 -3.32
N ASP A 125 7.57 -24.84 -2.99
CA ASP A 125 6.46 -24.92 -3.93
C ASP A 125 6.44 -23.66 -4.84
N PRO A 126 6.81 -23.77 -6.11
CA PRO A 126 6.82 -22.63 -7.01
C PRO A 126 5.40 -22.07 -7.27
N ALA A 127 4.36 -22.84 -6.98
CA ALA A 127 2.96 -22.46 -7.10
C ALA A 127 2.39 -21.87 -5.80
N TYR A 128 3.15 -21.91 -4.67
CA TYR A 128 2.64 -21.40 -3.39
C TYR A 128 2.13 -19.96 -3.50
N LEU A 129 0.92 -19.80 -3.04
CA LEU A 129 0.27 -18.51 -2.84
C LEU A 129 -0.61 -18.63 -1.61
N TYR A 130 -0.39 -17.79 -0.59
CA TYR A 130 -1.20 -17.87 0.62
C TYR A 130 -2.70 -17.71 0.31
N ASP A 131 -3.53 -18.35 1.12
CA ASP A 131 -4.97 -18.41 0.96
C ASP A 131 -5.71 -18.18 2.30
N GLU A 132 -7.02 -18.40 2.33
CA GLU A 132 -7.87 -18.26 3.50
C GLU A 132 -7.61 -19.30 4.60
N HIS A 133 -6.87 -20.36 4.31
CA HIS A 133 -6.48 -21.40 5.28
C HIS A 133 -5.11 -21.12 5.90
N SER A 134 -4.34 -20.22 5.28
CA SER A 134 -3.03 -19.82 5.78
C SER A 134 -3.18 -19.15 7.16
N PRO A 135 -2.43 -19.59 8.17
CA PRO A 135 -2.49 -18.97 9.48
C PRO A 135 -2.02 -17.52 9.38
N ARG A 136 -2.76 -16.61 9.96
CA ARG A 136 -2.43 -15.19 9.93
C ARG A 136 -2.68 -14.53 11.29
N LEU A 137 -1.69 -13.80 11.78
CA LEU A 137 -1.81 -12.98 12.99
C LEU A 137 -1.76 -11.52 12.58
N LEU A 138 -2.91 -10.83 12.65
CA LEU A 138 -2.99 -9.40 12.33
C LEU A 138 -2.12 -8.60 13.32
N THR A 139 -1.34 -7.68 12.78
CA THR A 139 -0.44 -6.81 13.56
C THR A 139 -0.82 -5.34 13.47
N SER A 140 -1.60 -4.96 12.45
CA SER A 140 -2.12 -3.60 12.33
C SER A 140 -3.15 -3.34 13.43
N PRO A 141 -3.02 -2.26 14.20
CA PRO A 141 -4.05 -1.85 15.13
C PRO A 141 -5.29 -1.37 14.37
N GLY A 142 -6.46 -1.49 15.02
CA GLY A 142 -7.68 -0.93 14.50
C GLY A 142 -8.51 -1.88 13.64
N ALA A 143 -9.51 -1.32 12.97
CA ALA A 143 -10.51 -2.04 12.20
C ALA A 143 -10.20 -2.06 10.68
N SER A 144 -8.94 -1.94 10.30
CA SER A 144 -8.48 -1.98 8.90
C SER A 144 -7.45 -3.08 8.70
N ALA A 145 -7.54 -3.83 7.61
CA ALA A 145 -6.57 -4.86 7.25
C ALA A 145 -6.26 -4.86 5.75
N TYR A 146 -5.06 -5.30 5.40
CA TYR A 146 -4.70 -5.56 4.01
C TYR A 146 -5.06 -6.99 3.62
N LEU A 147 -5.52 -7.19 2.39
CA LEU A 147 -5.81 -8.49 1.81
C LEU A 147 -5.10 -8.61 0.46
N LYS A 148 -4.14 -9.51 0.38
CA LYS A 148 -3.36 -9.72 -0.84
C LYS A 148 -4.16 -10.62 -1.79
N ILE A 149 -4.54 -10.07 -2.97
CA ILE A 149 -5.35 -10.78 -3.97
C ILE A 149 -4.53 -11.48 -5.04
N SER A 150 -3.27 -11.06 -5.19
CA SER A 150 -2.32 -11.64 -6.15
C SER A 150 -0.88 -11.41 -5.71
N GLU A 151 0.05 -12.15 -6.30
CA GLU A 151 1.48 -12.06 -6.09
C GLU A 151 2.20 -12.03 -7.44
N GLY A 152 3.28 -11.21 -7.53
CA GLY A 152 4.07 -11.08 -8.76
C GLY A 152 3.49 -10.06 -9.74
N CYS A 153 4.20 -9.85 -10.85
CA CYS A 153 3.84 -8.85 -11.86
C CYS A 153 4.47 -9.18 -13.21
N ASP A 154 3.67 -9.17 -14.27
CA ASP A 154 4.13 -9.43 -15.65
C ASP A 154 4.51 -8.16 -16.42
N HIS A 155 4.43 -6.97 -15.78
CA HIS A 155 4.85 -5.74 -16.44
C HIS A 155 6.36 -5.61 -16.52
N ALA A 156 6.85 -5.26 -17.71
CA ALA A 156 8.25 -5.02 -17.99
C ALA A 156 8.68 -3.55 -17.78
N CYS A 157 8.20 -2.89 -16.71
CA CYS A 157 8.60 -1.52 -16.40
C CYS A 157 10.11 -1.41 -16.22
N ALA A 158 10.78 -0.54 -16.99
CA ALA A 158 12.22 -0.53 -17.10
C ALA A 158 12.98 -0.24 -15.78
N PHE A 159 12.33 0.41 -14.81
CA PHE A 159 12.88 0.80 -13.52
C PHE A 159 12.54 -0.18 -12.37
N CYS A 160 11.79 -1.25 -12.65
CA CYS A 160 11.16 -2.04 -11.60
C CYS A 160 11.81 -3.43 -11.47
N ALA A 161 12.24 -3.77 -10.26
CA ALA A 161 12.83 -5.06 -9.92
C ALA A 161 11.79 -6.10 -9.44
N ILE A 162 10.50 -5.76 -9.37
CA ILE A 162 9.46 -6.65 -8.83
C ILE A 162 9.40 -8.01 -9.54
N PRO A 163 9.46 -8.12 -10.88
CA PRO A 163 9.41 -9.43 -11.53
C PRO A 163 10.53 -10.38 -11.09
N SER A 164 11.73 -9.87 -10.79
CA SER A 164 12.84 -10.69 -10.29
C SER A 164 12.68 -11.08 -8.82
N ILE A 165 11.95 -10.29 -8.01
CA ILE A 165 11.73 -10.53 -6.58
C ILE A 165 10.51 -11.43 -6.35
N ARG A 166 9.37 -11.08 -6.95
CA ARG A 166 8.06 -11.70 -6.66
C ARG A 166 7.60 -12.68 -7.75
N GLY A 167 8.34 -12.74 -8.87
CA GLY A 167 8.02 -13.59 -10.01
C GLY A 167 6.83 -13.12 -10.86
N PRO A 168 6.29 -14.02 -11.69
CA PRO A 168 5.14 -13.72 -12.55
C PRO A 168 3.86 -13.52 -11.72
N GLN A 169 2.87 -12.88 -12.33
CA GLN A 169 1.54 -12.68 -11.76
C GLN A 169 0.89 -14.03 -11.43
N ARG A 170 0.39 -14.16 -10.22
CA ARG A 170 -0.39 -15.31 -9.71
C ARG A 170 -1.54 -14.77 -8.89
N SER A 171 -2.77 -15.05 -9.30
CA SER A 171 -3.98 -14.56 -8.65
C SER A 171 -4.60 -15.62 -7.76
N ARG A 172 -5.10 -15.21 -6.60
CA ARG A 172 -5.93 -16.05 -5.75
C ARG A 172 -7.32 -16.22 -6.36
N THR A 173 -8.00 -17.31 -6.03
CA THR A 173 -9.39 -17.50 -6.48
C THR A 173 -10.32 -16.47 -5.82
N PRO A 174 -11.40 -16.06 -6.50
CA PRO A 174 -12.38 -15.14 -5.91
C PRO A 174 -13.01 -15.70 -4.62
N GLU A 175 -13.19 -17.02 -4.56
CA GLU A 175 -13.71 -17.75 -3.38
C GLU A 175 -12.79 -17.59 -2.17
N SER A 176 -11.48 -17.79 -2.38
CA SER A 176 -10.46 -17.63 -1.36
C SER A 176 -10.43 -16.22 -0.79
N ILE A 177 -10.49 -15.20 -1.67
CA ILE A 177 -10.47 -13.80 -1.26
C ILE A 177 -11.73 -13.44 -0.48
N GLU A 178 -12.92 -13.88 -0.93
CA GLU A 178 -14.17 -13.65 -0.21
C GLU A 178 -14.16 -14.34 1.16
N ALA A 179 -13.69 -15.58 1.23
CA ALA A 179 -13.61 -16.33 2.49
C ALA A 179 -12.72 -15.60 3.50
N GLU A 180 -11.54 -15.14 3.10
CA GLU A 180 -10.66 -14.35 3.98
C GLU A 180 -11.30 -13.00 4.36
N ALA A 181 -11.97 -12.30 3.44
CA ALA A 181 -12.68 -11.07 3.77
C ALA A 181 -13.75 -11.29 4.85
N ARG A 182 -14.50 -12.40 4.78
CA ARG A 182 -15.47 -12.79 5.83
C ARG A 182 -14.79 -13.11 7.15
N GLN A 183 -13.64 -13.79 7.13
CA GLN A 183 -12.87 -14.08 8.35
C GLN A 183 -12.35 -12.80 9.01
N LEU A 184 -11.87 -11.83 8.22
CA LEU A 184 -11.43 -10.52 8.70
C LEU A 184 -12.59 -9.74 9.34
N VAL A 185 -13.76 -9.73 8.69
CA VAL A 185 -14.97 -9.10 9.25
C VAL A 185 -15.39 -9.78 10.56
N ALA A 186 -15.33 -11.10 10.64
CA ALA A 186 -15.62 -11.83 11.88
C ALA A 186 -14.66 -11.50 13.03
N GLN A 187 -13.46 -10.99 12.73
CA GLN A 187 -12.47 -10.48 13.69
C GLN A 187 -12.67 -8.99 14.04
N GLY A 188 -13.71 -8.32 13.49
CA GLY A 188 -14.02 -6.93 13.75
C GLY A 188 -13.43 -5.93 12.73
N ILE A 189 -12.83 -6.42 11.63
CA ILE A 189 -12.33 -5.55 10.56
C ILE A 189 -13.49 -4.93 9.79
N LEU A 190 -13.49 -3.62 9.66
CA LEU A 190 -14.48 -2.83 8.92
C LEU A 190 -14.00 -2.42 7.53
N GLU A 191 -12.68 -2.23 7.36
CA GLU A 191 -12.06 -1.87 6.09
C GLU A 191 -11.08 -2.94 5.63
N VAL A 192 -11.23 -3.40 4.38
CA VAL A 192 -10.27 -4.30 3.72
C VAL A 192 -9.60 -3.58 2.56
N ASN A 193 -8.26 -3.55 2.58
CA ASN A 193 -7.45 -2.93 1.55
C ASN A 193 -6.90 -4.02 0.62
N LEU A 194 -7.43 -4.12 -0.61
CA LEU A 194 -6.99 -5.09 -1.60
C LEU A 194 -5.62 -4.68 -2.17
N VAL A 195 -4.63 -5.56 -2.06
CA VAL A 195 -3.26 -5.31 -2.53
C VAL A 195 -2.75 -6.43 -3.43
N GLY A 196 -1.88 -6.06 -4.34
CA GLY A 196 -1.09 -6.87 -5.25
C GLY A 196 0.03 -5.98 -5.80
N GLN A 197 0.83 -6.46 -6.73
CA GLN A 197 1.80 -5.60 -7.41
C GLN A 197 1.14 -4.78 -8.53
N ASP A 198 0.15 -5.38 -9.20
CA ASP A 198 -0.86 -4.75 -10.05
C ASP A 198 -2.20 -5.45 -9.81
N THR A 199 -3.11 -4.78 -9.12
CA THR A 199 -4.44 -5.35 -8.84
C THR A 199 -5.32 -5.40 -10.07
N THR A 200 -5.08 -4.54 -11.07
CA THR A 200 -5.87 -4.52 -12.32
C THR A 200 -5.52 -5.66 -13.29
N ASP A 201 -4.42 -6.37 -13.02
CA ASP A 201 -4.06 -7.60 -13.77
C ASP A 201 -4.62 -8.88 -13.12
N TYR A 202 -5.32 -8.75 -11.98
CA TYR A 202 -5.95 -9.86 -11.26
C TYR A 202 -6.84 -10.70 -12.19
N GLY A 203 -6.61 -12.01 -12.17
CA GLY A 203 -7.39 -13.02 -12.88
C GLY A 203 -7.00 -13.24 -14.34
N ARG A 204 -6.07 -12.45 -14.89
CA ARG A 204 -5.60 -12.65 -16.27
C ARG A 204 -4.80 -13.93 -16.43
N ASP A 205 -4.07 -14.33 -15.40
CA ASP A 205 -3.29 -15.57 -15.35
C ASP A 205 -4.16 -16.84 -15.43
N PHE A 206 -5.43 -16.76 -15.00
CA PHE A 206 -6.40 -17.84 -15.24
C PHE A 206 -7.41 -17.52 -16.37
N GLY A 207 -7.13 -16.54 -17.22
CA GLY A 207 -7.85 -16.26 -18.47
C GLY A 207 -9.12 -15.42 -18.32
N ASP A 208 -9.36 -14.77 -17.18
CA ASP A 208 -10.51 -13.90 -16.94
C ASP A 208 -10.09 -12.41 -16.86
N PRO A 209 -10.18 -11.64 -17.95
CA PRO A 209 -9.82 -10.22 -17.95
C PRO A 209 -10.77 -9.33 -17.14
N ASP A 210 -11.95 -9.81 -16.77
CA ASP A 210 -12.96 -9.11 -16.00
C ASP A 210 -13.03 -9.58 -14.53
N ALA A 211 -12.07 -10.40 -14.09
CA ALA A 211 -12.06 -11.00 -12.77
C ALA A 211 -12.11 -9.95 -11.65
N LEU A 212 -11.38 -8.83 -11.77
CA LEU A 212 -11.42 -7.77 -10.75
C LEU A 212 -12.79 -7.10 -10.67
N GLU A 213 -13.48 -6.86 -11.80
CA GLU A 213 -14.86 -6.36 -11.79
C GLU A 213 -15.79 -7.30 -11.02
N LYS A 214 -15.70 -8.61 -11.33
CA LYS A 214 -16.51 -9.65 -10.66
C LYS A 214 -16.18 -9.73 -9.17
N LEU A 215 -14.90 -9.62 -8.80
CA LEU A 215 -14.45 -9.61 -7.40
C LEU A 215 -15.00 -8.41 -6.65
N VAL A 216 -14.99 -7.21 -7.25
CA VAL A 216 -15.59 -6.00 -6.65
C VAL A 216 -17.06 -6.21 -6.34
N ARG A 217 -17.83 -6.74 -7.28
CA ARG A 217 -19.26 -7.03 -7.08
C ARG A 217 -19.48 -8.09 -5.99
N ARG A 218 -18.63 -9.12 -5.97
CA ARG A 218 -18.67 -10.20 -4.98
C ARG A 218 -18.37 -9.70 -3.57
N LEU A 219 -17.32 -8.91 -3.37
CA LEU A 219 -17.00 -8.30 -2.08
C LEU A 219 -18.09 -7.30 -1.63
N GLY A 220 -18.81 -6.71 -2.58
CA GLY A 220 -19.97 -5.89 -2.31
C GLY A 220 -21.09 -6.60 -1.53
N THR A 221 -21.12 -7.95 -1.56
CA THR A 221 -22.14 -8.77 -0.86
C THR A 221 -21.65 -9.31 0.49
N VAL A 222 -20.41 -9.03 0.90
CA VAL A 222 -19.90 -9.49 2.19
C VAL A 222 -20.52 -8.67 3.31
N GLU A 223 -21.40 -9.31 4.07
CA GLU A 223 -22.09 -8.68 5.20
C GLU A 223 -21.09 -8.27 6.28
N GLY A 224 -21.26 -7.07 6.83
CA GLY A 224 -20.35 -6.49 7.84
C GLY A 224 -19.11 -5.80 7.26
N LEU A 225 -18.74 -6.05 6.00
CA LEU A 225 -17.65 -5.31 5.35
C LEU A 225 -18.14 -3.92 4.98
N ARG A 226 -17.67 -2.92 5.73
CA ARG A 226 -18.13 -1.53 5.58
C ARG A 226 -17.40 -0.82 4.45
N TRP A 227 -16.09 -1.03 4.30
CA TRP A 227 -15.26 -0.48 3.24
C TRP A 227 -14.33 -1.53 2.68
N PHE A 228 -14.13 -1.50 1.36
CA PHE A 228 -12.94 -2.09 0.75
C PHE A 228 -12.37 -1.16 -0.30
N ARG A 229 -11.05 -1.17 -0.42
CA ARG A 229 -10.25 -0.29 -1.26
C ARG A 229 -9.39 -1.10 -2.21
N ILE A 230 -9.21 -0.60 -3.44
CA ILE A 230 -8.32 -1.19 -4.45
C ILE A 230 -7.07 -0.32 -4.56
N HIS A 231 -5.90 -0.91 -4.29
CA HIS A 231 -4.60 -0.27 -4.45
C HIS A 231 -3.90 -0.72 -5.72
N TYR A 232 -2.92 0.06 -6.18
CA TYR A 232 -1.96 -0.30 -7.23
C TYR A 232 -2.62 -0.67 -8.56
N SER A 233 -3.41 0.23 -9.14
CA SER A 233 -4.06 0.04 -10.43
C SER A 233 -3.17 0.50 -11.59
N TYR A 234 -3.00 -0.33 -12.61
CA TYR A 234 -2.25 0.05 -13.80
C TYR A 234 -3.15 0.83 -14.80
N PRO A 235 -2.74 2.03 -15.26
CA PRO A 235 -3.62 2.92 -16.05
C PRO A 235 -4.23 2.27 -17.29
N ASN A 236 -3.44 1.48 -18.01
CA ASN A 236 -3.85 0.86 -19.28
C ASN A 236 -4.74 -0.39 -19.08
N ARG A 237 -4.98 -0.80 -17.84
CA ARG A 237 -5.82 -1.95 -17.47
C ARG A 237 -7.19 -1.55 -16.90
N LEU A 238 -7.44 -0.27 -16.68
CA LEU A 238 -8.74 0.21 -16.20
C LEU A 238 -9.82 0.04 -17.25
N THR A 239 -10.74 -0.89 -17.02
CA THR A 239 -11.90 -1.14 -17.89
C THR A 239 -13.11 -0.29 -17.48
N ASP A 240 -14.04 -0.08 -18.42
CA ASP A 240 -15.31 0.58 -18.12
C ASP A 240 -16.16 -0.25 -17.16
N GLY A 241 -16.06 -1.59 -17.24
CA GLY A 241 -16.74 -2.50 -16.35
C GLY A 241 -16.28 -2.33 -14.90
N LEU A 242 -14.95 -2.32 -14.68
CA LEU A 242 -14.39 -2.08 -13.34
C LEU A 242 -14.82 -0.73 -12.76
N LEU A 243 -14.74 0.35 -13.55
CA LEU A 243 -15.17 1.68 -13.08
C LEU A 243 -16.66 1.71 -12.72
N ARG A 244 -17.53 1.06 -13.50
CA ARG A 244 -18.95 0.92 -13.16
C ARG A 244 -19.13 0.09 -11.88
N ALA A 245 -18.44 -1.04 -11.76
CA ALA A 245 -18.52 -1.86 -10.54
C ALA A 245 -18.11 -1.06 -9.29
N MET A 246 -17.03 -0.28 -9.37
CA MET A 246 -16.61 0.62 -8.28
C MET A 246 -17.67 1.69 -7.97
N ALA A 247 -18.34 2.23 -8.99
CA ALA A 247 -19.38 3.25 -8.80
C ALA A 247 -20.63 2.69 -8.14
N GLU A 248 -21.04 1.49 -8.55
CA GLU A 248 -22.31 0.83 -8.18
C GLU A 248 -22.23 0.08 -6.86
N THR A 249 -21.04 -0.41 -6.47
CA THR A 249 -20.84 -1.17 -5.23
C THR A 249 -20.72 -0.23 -4.03
N GLY A 250 -21.68 -0.31 -3.11
CA GLY A 250 -21.85 0.67 -2.02
C GLY A 250 -20.67 0.74 -1.03
N ASN A 251 -20.10 -0.40 -0.68
CA ASN A 251 -18.96 -0.51 0.24
C ASN A 251 -17.58 -0.49 -0.47
N CYS A 252 -17.53 -0.40 -1.80
CA CYS A 252 -16.32 -0.07 -2.53
C CYS A 252 -16.04 1.44 -2.39
N VAL A 253 -15.00 1.81 -1.66
CA VAL A 253 -14.67 3.23 -1.47
C VAL A 253 -14.29 3.88 -2.81
N LYS A 254 -14.71 5.12 -2.99
CA LYS A 254 -14.45 5.87 -4.23
C LYS A 254 -13.02 6.43 -4.21
N TYR A 255 -12.06 5.53 -4.23
CA TYR A 255 -10.63 5.82 -4.22
C TYR A 255 -9.93 5.01 -5.31
N LEU A 256 -9.06 5.64 -6.07
CA LEU A 256 -8.30 5.00 -7.14
C LEU A 256 -6.82 5.35 -7.02
N ASP A 257 -6.00 4.37 -6.68
CA ASP A 257 -4.55 4.49 -6.69
C ASP A 257 -4.02 4.12 -8.08
N LEU A 258 -3.53 5.13 -8.80
CA LEU A 258 -3.20 5.08 -10.22
C LEU A 258 -1.78 5.60 -10.47
N PRO A 259 -0.71 4.80 -10.26
CA PRO A 259 0.66 5.22 -10.48
C PRO A 259 0.96 5.51 -11.96
N LEU A 260 0.94 6.78 -12.37
CA LEU A 260 1.18 7.21 -13.75
C LEU A 260 2.67 7.30 -14.09
N GLN A 261 3.52 7.51 -13.08
CA GLN A 261 4.98 7.57 -13.12
C GLN A 261 5.55 8.83 -13.78
N HIS A 262 5.02 9.27 -14.94
CA HIS A 262 5.38 10.49 -15.63
C HIS A 262 4.22 10.96 -16.54
N ALA A 263 4.32 12.17 -17.15
CA ALA A 263 3.35 12.68 -18.13
C ALA A 263 3.92 12.74 -19.55
N ASP A 264 5.22 12.93 -19.73
CA ASP A 264 5.86 12.99 -21.06
C ASP A 264 5.90 11.60 -21.70
N ALA A 265 5.37 11.47 -22.92
CA ALA A 265 5.26 10.20 -23.61
C ALA A 265 6.62 9.57 -23.99
N ARG A 266 7.68 10.38 -24.16
CA ARG A 266 9.03 9.88 -24.48
C ARG A 266 9.66 9.27 -23.23
N VAL A 267 9.52 9.94 -22.10
CA VAL A 267 9.99 9.41 -20.80
C VAL A 267 9.25 8.13 -20.47
N LEU A 268 7.93 8.09 -20.60
CA LEU A 268 7.12 6.88 -20.37
C LEU A 268 7.53 5.73 -21.30
N LYS A 269 7.79 6.01 -22.58
CA LYS A 269 8.29 5.00 -23.52
C LYS A 269 9.62 4.40 -23.06
N THR A 270 10.53 5.21 -22.56
CA THR A 270 11.82 4.75 -22.01
C THR A 270 11.64 3.97 -20.71
N MET A 271 10.60 4.30 -19.91
CA MET A 271 10.18 3.53 -18.73
C MET A 271 9.49 2.20 -19.10
N ALA A 272 9.34 1.88 -20.39
CA ALA A 272 8.53 0.77 -20.90
C ALA A 272 7.07 0.85 -20.42
N ARG A 273 6.51 2.07 -20.38
CA ARG A 273 5.12 2.35 -20.04
C ARG A 273 4.41 3.07 -21.19
N GLY A 274 3.14 2.71 -21.39
CA GLY A 274 2.31 3.41 -22.36
C GLY A 274 1.63 4.64 -21.72
N GLY A 275 1.29 5.62 -22.55
CA GLY A 275 0.54 6.78 -22.14
C GLY A 275 1.21 8.10 -22.48
N GLY A 276 0.75 9.17 -21.84
CA GLY A 276 1.19 10.54 -21.99
C GLY A 276 0.11 11.49 -21.50
N ARG A 277 0.44 12.78 -21.34
CA ARG A 277 -0.44 13.81 -20.77
C ARG A 277 -1.87 13.75 -21.35
N SER A 278 -2.02 13.82 -22.68
CA SER A 278 -3.34 13.83 -23.33
C SER A 278 -4.13 12.54 -23.04
N THR A 279 -3.48 11.37 -23.07
CA THR A 279 -4.13 10.08 -22.77
C THR A 279 -4.59 10.02 -21.33
N PHE A 280 -3.74 10.49 -20.40
CA PHE A 280 -4.06 10.47 -18.97
C PHE A 280 -5.13 11.48 -18.60
N MET A 281 -5.16 12.68 -19.21
CA MET A 281 -6.25 13.64 -19.01
C MET A 281 -7.60 13.07 -19.46
N LYS A 282 -7.63 12.36 -20.60
CA LYS A 282 -8.85 11.65 -21.08
C LYS A 282 -9.26 10.56 -20.10
N LEU A 283 -8.31 9.77 -19.60
CA LEU A 283 -8.56 8.72 -18.61
C LEU A 283 -9.12 9.30 -17.31
N LEU A 284 -8.49 10.34 -16.75
CA LEU A 284 -8.96 11.01 -15.53
C LEU A 284 -10.35 11.61 -15.71
N GLY A 285 -10.63 12.24 -16.86
CA GLY A 285 -11.95 12.74 -17.21
C GLY A 285 -13.00 11.63 -17.26
N LYS A 286 -12.67 10.46 -17.84
CA LYS A 286 -13.52 9.27 -17.85
C LYS A 286 -13.76 8.74 -16.42
N VAL A 287 -12.70 8.56 -15.64
CA VAL A 287 -12.77 8.09 -14.24
C VAL A 287 -13.71 8.97 -13.42
N ARG A 288 -13.52 10.29 -13.44
CA ARG A 288 -14.34 11.25 -12.68
C ARG A 288 -15.81 11.29 -13.10
N ARG A 289 -16.09 11.05 -14.39
CA ARG A 289 -17.49 10.95 -14.87
C ARG A 289 -18.15 9.65 -14.47
N THR A 290 -17.42 8.53 -14.51
CA THR A 290 -17.99 7.20 -14.23
C THR A 290 -18.11 6.93 -12.73
N VAL A 291 -17.16 7.43 -11.94
CA VAL A 291 -17.12 7.29 -10.47
C VAL A 291 -17.18 8.67 -9.82
N PRO A 292 -18.39 9.26 -9.68
CA PRO A 292 -18.53 10.58 -9.09
C PRO A 292 -17.96 10.66 -7.68
N GLY A 293 -17.18 11.72 -7.42
CA GLY A 293 -16.55 11.94 -6.12
C GLY A 293 -15.35 11.03 -5.85
N VAL A 294 -14.79 10.40 -6.86
CA VAL A 294 -13.57 9.59 -6.70
C VAL A 294 -12.38 10.45 -6.26
N PHE A 295 -11.64 9.92 -5.30
CA PHE A 295 -10.32 10.42 -4.90
C PHE A 295 -9.27 9.68 -5.73
N VAL A 296 -8.44 10.43 -6.44
CA VAL A 296 -7.39 9.84 -7.28
C VAL A 296 -6.03 10.12 -6.65
N ARG A 297 -5.33 9.03 -6.34
CA ARG A 297 -3.93 9.06 -5.97
C ARG A 297 -3.06 8.73 -7.18
N SER A 298 -1.92 9.40 -7.32
CA SER A 298 -0.92 9.03 -8.32
C SER A 298 0.49 9.13 -7.75
N ASN A 299 1.42 8.43 -8.39
CA ASN A 299 2.84 8.50 -8.07
C ASN A 299 3.63 8.90 -9.32
N PHE A 300 4.68 9.70 -9.12
CA PHE A 300 5.58 10.15 -10.17
C PHE A 300 7.04 9.91 -9.80
N ILE A 301 7.84 9.58 -10.82
CA ILE A 301 9.29 9.43 -10.70
C ILE A 301 9.93 10.60 -11.42
N VAL A 302 10.75 11.39 -10.72
CA VAL A 302 11.53 12.51 -11.28
C VAL A 302 13.01 12.14 -11.37
N GLY A 303 13.69 12.72 -12.36
CA GLY A 303 15.10 12.45 -12.59
C GLY A 303 15.37 11.13 -13.27
N PHE A 304 14.39 10.55 -13.95
CA PHE A 304 14.61 9.38 -14.80
C PHE A 304 15.62 9.72 -15.92
N PRO A 305 16.52 8.81 -16.37
CA PRO A 305 17.63 9.11 -17.28
C PRO A 305 17.27 9.87 -18.56
N SER A 306 16.06 9.69 -19.09
CA SER A 306 15.58 10.39 -20.27
C SER A 306 14.79 11.68 -19.97
N GLU A 307 14.65 12.08 -18.70
CA GLU A 307 13.89 13.25 -18.31
C GLU A 307 14.69 14.55 -18.55
N THR A 308 14.17 15.43 -19.40
CA THR A 308 14.70 16.76 -19.68
C THR A 308 13.99 17.84 -18.88
N GLU A 309 14.48 19.08 -18.92
CA GLU A 309 13.76 20.23 -18.32
C GLU A 309 12.38 20.45 -18.95
N ALA A 310 12.25 20.23 -20.27
CA ALA A 310 10.97 20.36 -20.98
C ALA A 310 9.98 19.27 -20.57
N SER A 311 10.42 18.02 -20.43
CA SER A 311 9.56 16.91 -19.99
C SER A 311 9.15 17.05 -18.51
N PHE A 312 10.03 17.58 -17.67
CA PHE A 312 9.69 17.93 -16.29
C PHE A 312 8.67 19.08 -16.21
N ALA A 313 8.81 20.11 -17.06
CA ALA A 313 7.83 21.19 -17.14
C ALA A 313 6.45 20.66 -17.55
N ASP A 314 6.38 19.75 -18.55
CA ASP A 314 5.13 19.12 -18.97
C ASP A 314 4.51 18.26 -17.81
N LEU A 315 5.33 17.56 -17.05
CA LEU A 315 4.88 16.82 -15.86
C LEU A 315 4.29 17.76 -14.80
N ARG A 316 4.96 18.87 -14.51
CA ARG A 316 4.46 19.88 -13.55
C ARG A 316 3.11 20.46 -13.99
N ASP A 317 3.01 20.87 -15.25
CA ASP A 317 1.79 21.45 -15.82
C ASP A 317 0.65 20.42 -15.87
N PHE A 318 0.99 19.13 -16.10
CA PHE A 318 0.03 18.01 -16.00
C PHE A 318 -0.51 17.84 -14.57
N VAL A 319 0.34 17.87 -13.55
CA VAL A 319 -0.09 17.75 -12.15
C VAL A 319 -1.01 18.91 -11.76
N GLU A 320 -0.68 20.13 -12.20
CA GLU A 320 -1.49 21.32 -11.97
C GLU A 320 -2.89 21.23 -12.62
N GLU A 321 -2.96 20.74 -13.87
CA GLU A 321 -4.21 20.56 -14.61
C GLU A 321 -5.04 19.39 -14.07
N ALA A 322 -4.39 18.26 -13.79
CA ALA A 322 -5.04 17.01 -13.33
C ALA A 322 -5.66 17.15 -11.94
N ARG A 323 -5.09 18.00 -11.07
CA ARG A 323 -5.59 18.28 -9.72
C ARG A 323 -5.91 16.99 -8.95
N PHE A 324 -4.91 16.14 -8.77
CA PHE A 324 -5.04 14.93 -7.97
C PHE A 324 -5.38 15.26 -6.51
N GLU A 325 -6.06 14.34 -5.84
CA GLU A 325 -6.29 14.41 -4.40
C GLU A 325 -4.99 14.13 -3.64
N HIS A 326 -4.26 13.10 -4.08
CA HIS A 326 -3.00 12.67 -3.47
C HIS A 326 -1.92 12.44 -4.55
N VAL A 327 -0.69 12.85 -4.25
CA VAL A 327 0.47 12.59 -5.11
C VAL A 327 1.67 12.21 -4.26
N GLY A 328 2.30 11.09 -4.62
CA GLY A 328 3.64 10.73 -4.17
C GLY A 328 4.68 11.07 -5.25
N VAL A 329 5.82 11.63 -4.86
CA VAL A 329 6.92 11.90 -5.79
C VAL A 329 8.19 11.23 -5.30
N PHE A 330 8.77 10.39 -6.16
CA PHE A 330 9.99 9.64 -5.90
C PHE A 330 11.09 10.13 -6.83
N THR A 331 12.33 10.16 -6.35
CA THR A 331 13.50 10.33 -7.21
C THR A 331 13.85 8.99 -7.86
N TYR A 332 14.31 9.02 -9.10
CA TYR A 332 14.79 7.81 -9.76
C TYR A 332 15.99 7.23 -8.99
N SER A 333 15.93 5.94 -8.75
CA SER A 333 16.99 5.11 -8.16
C SER A 333 17.40 4.06 -9.20
N PRO A 334 18.67 3.98 -9.60
CA PRO A 334 19.17 2.94 -10.50
C PRO A 334 19.21 1.60 -9.76
N GLU A 335 18.33 0.68 -10.12
CA GLU A 335 18.24 -0.62 -9.48
C GLU A 335 18.89 -1.70 -10.35
N GLU A 336 19.85 -2.43 -9.79
CA GLU A 336 20.54 -3.54 -10.44
C GLU A 336 19.56 -4.60 -10.97
N GLY A 337 19.87 -5.18 -12.11
CA GLY A 337 19.04 -6.18 -12.76
C GLY A 337 17.81 -5.60 -13.49
N THR A 338 17.60 -4.26 -13.49
CA THR A 338 16.54 -3.61 -14.26
C THR A 338 17.07 -3.06 -15.59
N PRO A 339 16.25 -2.99 -16.64
CA PRO A 339 16.66 -2.39 -17.91
C PRO A 339 17.14 -0.94 -17.81
N ALA A 340 16.55 -0.15 -16.91
CA ALA A 340 16.95 1.25 -16.72
C ALA A 340 18.30 1.41 -16.03
N PHE A 341 18.81 0.39 -15.32
CA PHE A 341 20.13 0.41 -14.73
C PHE A 341 21.24 0.68 -15.77
N GLY A 342 21.11 0.07 -16.95
CA GLY A 342 22.04 0.27 -18.07
C GLY A 342 22.00 1.68 -18.67
N LEU A 343 21.00 2.49 -18.38
CA LEU A 343 20.92 3.90 -18.79
C LEU A 343 21.77 4.82 -17.88
N GLY A 344 22.24 4.30 -16.76
CA GLY A 344 22.94 5.06 -15.73
C GLY A 344 22.04 6.04 -14.99
N ASP A 345 22.67 7.02 -14.35
CA ASP A 345 22.00 8.07 -13.57
C ASP A 345 22.53 9.47 -13.96
N PRO A 346 22.21 9.93 -15.17
CA PRO A 346 22.78 11.20 -15.70
C PRO A 346 22.20 12.46 -15.06
N VAL A 347 21.04 12.34 -14.36
CA VAL A 347 20.41 13.52 -13.72
C VAL A 347 20.99 13.70 -12.33
N PRO A 348 21.67 14.83 -12.05
CA PRO A 348 22.28 15.05 -10.74
C PRO A 348 21.26 14.98 -9.60
N GLU A 349 21.63 14.41 -8.46
CA GLU A 349 20.75 14.24 -7.29
C GLU A 349 20.14 15.59 -6.85
N ARG A 350 20.92 16.67 -6.86
CA ARG A 350 20.42 18.01 -6.57
C ARG A 350 19.25 18.40 -7.48
N THR A 351 19.28 18.01 -8.76
CA THR A 351 18.20 18.29 -9.72
C THR A 351 16.98 17.45 -9.42
N LYS A 352 17.16 16.15 -9.11
CA LYS A 352 16.07 15.25 -8.71
C LYS A 352 15.34 15.79 -7.47
N GLN A 353 16.08 16.14 -6.43
CA GLN A 353 15.51 16.70 -5.19
C GLN A 353 14.80 18.04 -5.44
N LYS A 354 15.36 18.90 -6.29
CA LYS A 354 14.69 20.14 -6.70
C LYS A 354 13.36 19.87 -7.40
N ARG A 355 13.33 18.93 -8.36
CA ARG A 355 12.11 18.54 -9.10
C ARG A 355 11.06 17.94 -8.15
N LYS A 356 11.48 17.03 -7.28
CA LYS A 356 10.61 16.46 -6.23
C LYS A 356 9.97 17.55 -5.38
N ARG A 357 10.76 18.48 -4.87
CA ARG A 357 10.26 19.59 -4.04
C ARG A 357 9.25 20.45 -4.79
N ILE A 358 9.52 20.82 -6.05
CA ILE A 358 8.60 21.63 -6.86
C ILE A 358 7.23 20.94 -7.01
N LEU A 359 7.20 19.65 -7.33
CA LEU A 359 5.94 18.91 -7.47
C LEU A 359 5.21 18.75 -6.14
N MET A 360 5.94 18.49 -5.04
CA MET A 360 5.33 18.37 -3.70
C MET A 360 4.76 19.70 -3.21
N GLU A 361 5.43 20.83 -3.45
CA GLU A 361 4.92 22.17 -3.14
C GLU A 361 3.66 22.53 -3.97
N LEU A 362 3.63 22.13 -5.25
CA LEU A 362 2.46 22.28 -6.10
C LEU A 362 1.29 21.45 -5.57
N GLN A 363 1.53 20.16 -5.31
CA GLN A 363 0.50 19.26 -4.78
C GLN A 363 -0.01 19.71 -3.41
N GLN A 364 0.85 20.22 -2.56
CA GLN A 364 0.45 20.75 -1.25
C GLN A 364 -0.59 21.87 -1.38
N LYS A 365 -0.43 22.76 -2.39
CA LYS A 365 -1.41 23.82 -2.68
C LYS A 365 -2.74 23.24 -3.16
N ILE A 366 -2.68 22.24 -4.06
CA ILE A 366 -3.86 21.55 -4.60
C ILE A 366 -4.61 20.82 -3.47
N SER A 367 -3.91 20.01 -2.69
CA SER A 367 -4.50 19.24 -1.58
C SER A 367 -5.13 20.16 -0.53
N ARG A 368 -4.45 21.26 -0.17
CA ARG A 368 -4.99 22.27 0.76
C ARG A 368 -6.30 22.87 0.24
N ALA A 369 -6.36 23.21 -1.06
CA ALA A 369 -7.58 23.76 -1.64
C ALA A 369 -8.74 22.75 -1.64
N LYS A 370 -8.45 21.48 -1.93
CA LYS A 370 -9.44 20.39 -1.89
C LYS A 370 -9.92 20.10 -0.46
N ASN A 371 -9.00 20.02 0.50
CA ASN A 371 -9.32 19.76 1.89
C ASN A 371 -10.15 20.91 2.50
N ARG A 372 -9.86 22.17 2.15
CA ARG A 372 -10.68 23.32 2.56
C ARG A 372 -12.09 23.26 2.00
N ALA A 373 -12.29 22.70 0.81
CA ALA A 373 -13.62 22.53 0.24
C ALA A 373 -14.47 21.48 1.00
N LEU A 374 -13.88 20.71 1.89
CA LEU A 374 -14.58 19.77 2.78
C LEU A 374 -15.02 20.44 4.10
N GLU A 375 -14.54 21.64 4.42
CA GLU A 375 -14.92 22.35 5.65
C GLU A 375 -16.43 22.55 5.73
N GLY A 376 -17.01 22.27 6.90
CA GLY A 376 -18.45 22.28 7.16
C GLY A 376 -19.21 21.02 6.72
N GLN A 377 -18.59 20.13 5.95
CA GLN A 377 -19.19 18.85 5.55
C GLN A 377 -19.09 17.83 6.68
N VAL A 378 -20.06 16.91 6.74
CA VAL A 378 -20.02 15.73 7.61
C VAL A 378 -19.56 14.54 6.77
N LEU A 379 -18.45 13.94 7.15
CA LEU A 379 -17.88 12.76 6.49
C LEU A 379 -18.01 11.55 7.41
N GLU A 380 -18.20 10.36 6.82
CA GLU A 380 -18.03 9.11 7.55
C GLU A 380 -16.52 8.86 7.72
N VAL A 381 -16.07 8.69 8.96
CA VAL A 381 -14.67 8.53 9.34
C VAL A 381 -14.50 7.24 10.13
N LEU A 382 -13.57 6.40 9.71
CA LEU A 382 -13.10 5.26 10.50
C LEU A 382 -12.16 5.81 11.58
N VAL A 383 -12.59 5.72 12.83
CA VAL A 383 -11.79 6.14 14.00
C VAL A 383 -10.80 5.04 14.32
N GLU A 384 -9.50 5.31 14.16
CA GLU A 384 -8.44 4.29 14.27
C GLU A 384 -7.85 4.18 15.68
N GLY A 385 -7.98 5.24 16.49
CA GLY A 385 -7.45 5.29 17.85
C GLY A 385 -6.97 6.67 18.24
N ARG A 386 -6.24 6.75 19.34
CA ARG A 386 -5.66 7.99 19.82
C ARG A 386 -4.42 8.39 19.02
N HIS A 387 -4.17 9.69 18.94
CA HIS A 387 -2.97 10.22 18.31
C HIS A 387 -1.73 9.87 19.15
N GLU A 388 -0.62 9.52 18.50
CA GLU A 388 0.59 9.04 19.18
C GLU A 388 1.21 10.07 20.15
N GLU A 389 1.07 11.36 19.84
CA GLU A 389 1.66 12.45 20.64
C GLU A 389 0.74 12.98 21.74
N THR A 390 -0.56 12.64 21.74
CA THR A 390 -1.53 13.15 22.72
C THR A 390 -2.76 12.29 22.83
N GLU A 391 -3.18 12.02 24.07
CA GLU A 391 -4.42 11.29 24.35
C GLU A 391 -5.71 12.11 24.13
N LEU A 392 -5.58 13.43 23.89
CA LEU A 392 -6.73 14.33 23.72
C LEU A 392 -7.27 14.34 22.29
N ILE A 393 -6.54 13.83 21.31
CA ILE A 393 -6.89 13.83 19.89
C ILE A 393 -7.00 12.39 19.43
N PHE A 394 -8.08 12.11 18.68
CA PHE A 394 -8.20 10.83 17.98
C PHE A 394 -7.80 11.00 16.51
N LYS A 395 -7.28 9.92 15.93
CA LYS A 395 -6.93 9.82 14.54
C LYS A 395 -7.93 8.92 13.83
N GLY A 396 -8.28 9.28 12.61
CA GLY A 396 -9.13 8.47 11.75
C GLY A 396 -8.92 8.80 10.29
N ARG A 397 -9.66 8.14 9.42
CA ARG A 397 -9.63 8.35 7.97
C ARG A 397 -11.05 8.31 7.40
N HIS A 398 -11.31 9.14 6.41
CA HIS A 398 -12.48 8.99 5.58
C HIS A 398 -12.16 8.15 4.32
N GLN A 399 -13.19 7.74 3.57
CA GLN A 399 -13.02 6.88 2.39
C GLN A 399 -12.03 7.38 1.32
N GLY A 400 -11.70 8.66 1.29
CA GLY A 400 -10.74 9.26 0.36
C GLY A 400 -9.28 9.24 0.83
N GLN A 401 -8.98 8.59 1.96
CA GLN A 401 -7.64 8.51 2.54
C GLN A 401 -7.25 7.04 2.75
N ALA A 402 -6.18 6.62 2.11
CA ALA A 402 -5.63 5.28 2.28
C ALA A 402 -4.73 5.22 3.53
N PRO A 403 -4.71 4.08 4.25
CA PRO A 403 -3.87 3.94 5.44
C PRO A 403 -2.39 4.14 5.11
N GLU A 404 -1.65 4.75 6.03
CA GLU A 404 -0.19 4.94 6.03
C GLU A 404 0.38 5.86 4.94
N VAL A 405 -0.33 6.08 3.83
CA VAL A 405 0.21 6.81 2.66
C VAL A 405 -0.44 8.15 2.38
N ASP A 406 -1.65 8.39 2.90
CA ASP A 406 -2.36 9.65 2.79
C ASP A 406 -2.46 10.33 4.17
N GLY A 407 -2.95 11.56 4.20
CA GLY A 407 -3.24 12.24 5.47
C GLY A 407 -4.42 11.61 6.21
N GLY A 408 -4.71 12.09 7.41
CA GLY A 408 -5.77 11.62 8.28
C GLY A 408 -6.80 12.67 8.63
N VAL A 409 -7.73 12.28 9.49
CA VAL A 409 -8.67 13.17 10.18
C VAL A 409 -8.30 13.22 11.65
N LEU A 410 -7.92 14.39 12.14
CA LEU A 410 -7.68 14.66 13.57
C LEU A 410 -9.02 15.02 14.20
N ILE A 411 -9.50 14.20 15.11
CA ILE A 411 -10.79 14.37 15.78
C ILE A 411 -10.52 15.01 17.15
N VAL A 412 -10.96 16.27 17.29
CA VAL A 412 -10.66 17.13 18.45
C VAL A 412 -11.86 17.37 19.36
N GLY A 413 -13.03 16.80 19.07
CA GLY A 413 -14.24 16.99 19.84
C GLY A 413 -15.30 15.93 19.60
N GLY A 414 -16.33 15.92 20.42
CA GLY A 414 -17.35 14.89 20.51
C GLY A 414 -16.90 13.68 21.34
N GLU A 415 -17.54 12.55 21.14
CA GLU A 415 -17.22 11.27 21.79
C GLU A 415 -16.76 10.24 20.76
N PRO A 416 -15.47 10.28 20.34
CA PRO A 416 -14.94 9.33 19.39
C PRO A 416 -14.79 7.94 20.01
N GLU A 417 -15.29 6.93 19.31
CA GLU A 417 -15.17 5.52 19.67
C GLU A 417 -14.24 4.81 18.68
N GLU A 418 -13.17 4.21 19.21
CA GLU A 418 -12.16 3.51 18.42
C GLU A 418 -12.74 2.32 17.66
N ASN A 419 -12.20 2.05 16.50
CA ASN A 419 -12.60 0.94 15.63
C ASN A 419 -14.08 1.01 15.18
N THR A 420 -14.62 2.22 15.04
CA THR A 420 -15.97 2.47 14.54
C THR A 420 -15.97 3.46 13.38
N LEU A 421 -17.03 3.42 12.59
CA LEU A 421 -17.31 4.45 11.59
C LEU A 421 -18.24 5.48 12.19
N GLN A 422 -17.79 6.72 12.28
CA GLN A 422 -18.53 7.82 12.88
C GLN A 422 -18.69 9.02 11.94
N PRO A 423 -19.82 9.75 12.02
CA PRO A 423 -19.98 11.01 11.31
C PRO A 423 -19.15 12.10 11.97
N VAL A 424 -18.22 12.68 11.21
CA VAL A 424 -17.35 13.76 11.68
C VAL A 424 -17.57 14.99 10.83
N ARG A 425 -17.90 16.11 11.46
CA ARG A 425 -17.97 17.42 10.82
C ARG A 425 -16.56 17.97 10.67
N ILE A 426 -16.15 18.24 9.46
CA ILE A 426 -14.84 18.81 9.17
C ILE A 426 -14.87 20.31 9.52
N THR A 427 -14.03 20.71 10.45
CA THR A 427 -13.91 22.10 10.91
C THR A 427 -12.78 22.85 10.21
N LYS A 428 -11.71 22.13 9.79
CA LYS A 428 -10.56 22.74 9.12
C LYS A 428 -9.87 21.76 8.16
N GLY A 429 -9.48 22.23 6.98
CA GLY A 429 -8.69 21.52 5.99
C GLY A 429 -7.25 22.04 5.91
N HIS A 430 -6.28 21.19 6.24
CA HIS A 430 -4.85 21.43 6.05
C HIS A 430 -4.36 20.86 4.71
N ALA A 431 -3.05 20.91 4.48
CA ALA A 431 -2.46 20.41 3.24
C ALA A 431 -2.58 18.88 3.09
N TYR A 432 -2.50 18.16 4.20
CA TYR A 432 -2.57 16.70 4.24
C TYR A 432 -3.72 16.23 5.14
N ASP A 433 -3.88 16.83 6.30
CA ASP A 433 -4.84 16.40 7.30
C ASP A 433 -6.09 17.27 7.34
N LEU A 434 -7.16 16.68 7.82
CA LEU A 434 -8.41 17.33 8.17
C LEU A 434 -8.52 17.42 9.69
N VAL A 435 -9.21 18.41 10.19
CA VAL A 435 -9.60 18.50 11.61
C VAL A 435 -11.12 18.46 11.67
N GLY A 436 -11.66 17.73 12.61
CA GLY A 436 -13.11 17.62 12.76
C GLY A 436 -13.56 17.24 14.17
N GLU A 437 -14.87 17.17 14.33
CA GLU A 437 -15.55 16.82 15.57
C GLU A 437 -16.63 15.79 15.29
N VAL A 438 -16.77 14.77 16.13
CA VAL A 438 -17.88 13.80 16.03
C VAL A 438 -19.20 14.52 16.22
N VAL A 439 -20.17 14.22 15.36
CA VAL A 439 -21.52 14.79 15.43
C VAL A 439 -22.41 13.87 16.25
N GLU A 440 -22.80 14.31 17.43
CA GLU A 440 -23.72 13.58 18.30
C GLU A 440 -25.11 13.43 17.63
N GLY A 441 -25.71 12.25 17.75
CA GLY A 441 -27.03 11.93 17.17
C GLY A 441 -27.05 11.82 15.65
N GLY A 442 -25.91 11.89 15.00
CA GLY A 442 -25.75 11.85 13.55
C GLY A 442 -25.66 10.45 12.98
N THR A 443 -26.65 9.63 13.22
CA THR A 443 -26.85 8.36 12.54
C THR A 443 -27.15 8.55 11.04
N GLU A 444 -27.20 7.45 10.31
CA GLU A 444 -27.50 7.26 8.88
C GLU A 444 -28.14 8.45 8.12
N ALA A 445 -28.93 9.29 8.77
CA ALA A 445 -29.61 10.42 8.15
C ALA A 445 -28.65 11.54 7.68
N ALA A 446 -27.59 11.86 8.46
CA ALA A 446 -26.59 12.86 8.06
C ALA A 446 -25.68 12.32 6.95
N VAL A 447 -25.33 11.04 7.03
CA VAL A 447 -24.56 10.33 6.00
C VAL A 447 -25.41 10.18 4.73
N ARG A 448 -26.66 9.78 4.83
CA ARG A 448 -27.59 9.70 3.69
C ARG A 448 -27.88 11.06 3.05
N ALA A 449 -27.98 12.12 3.83
CA ALA A 449 -28.16 13.48 3.32
C ALA A 449 -26.92 13.95 2.54
N PHE A 450 -25.71 13.58 3.00
CA PHE A 450 -24.46 13.84 2.30
C PHE A 450 -24.35 13.04 1.00
N GLU A 451 -24.63 11.74 1.02
CA GLU A 451 -24.65 10.89 -0.17
C GLU A 451 -25.69 11.35 -1.20
N ALA A 452 -26.86 11.77 -0.76
CA ALA A 452 -27.88 12.32 -1.62
C ALA A 452 -27.44 13.63 -2.30
N ARG A 453 -26.81 14.54 -1.57
CA ARG A 453 -26.24 15.79 -2.13
C ARG A 453 -25.12 15.52 -3.12
N ARG A 454 -24.28 14.50 -2.89
CA ARG A 454 -23.25 14.07 -3.83
C ARG A 454 -23.81 13.51 -5.13
N ARG A 455 -24.95 12.82 -5.08
CA ARG A 455 -25.65 12.30 -6.27
C ARG A 455 -26.31 13.42 -7.10
N THR A 456 -26.74 14.50 -6.46
CA THR A 456 -27.42 15.63 -7.13
C THR A 456 -26.49 16.80 -7.50
N GLY A 457 -25.33 16.94 -6.87
CA GLY A 457 -24.38 18.05 -7.07
C GLY A 457 -23.47 17.94 -8.30
N GLY A 458 -23.67 16.95 -9.17
CA GLY A 458 -22.97 16.80 -10.44
C GLY A 458 -23.47 17.68 -11.60
N ALA A 459 -24.44 18.57 -11.36
CA ALA A 459 -25.07 19.39 -12.40
C ALA A 459 -24.89 20.92 -12.14
N GLY A 460 -23.65 21.37 -11.94
CA GLY A 460 -23.44 22.80 -11.81
C GLY A 460 -21.98 23.17 -11.62
N HIS A 461 -21.23 23.16 -12.70
CA HIS A 461 -20.20 24.13 -13.09
C HIS A 461 -19.57 23.63 -14.40
N ALA A 462 -20.04 24.25 -15.48
CA ALA A 462 -19.44 24.22 -16.81
C ALA A 462 -18.11 24.99 -16.81
#